data_6f67829bb0d8113f6e5b6bc074f848f8
#
_entry.id   6f67829bb0d8113f6e5b6bc074f848f8
#
_cell.length_a   1.000
_cell.length_b   1.000
_cell.length_c   1.000
_cell.angle_alpha   90.00
_cell.angle_beta   90.00
_cell.angle_gamma   90.00
#
_symmetry.space_group_name_H-M   'P 1'
#
loop_
_entity.id
_entity.type
_entity.pdbx_description
1 polymer ?
#
loop_
_entity_poly.entity_id
_entity_poly.type
_entity_poly.pdbx_seq_one_letter_code
_entity_poly.pdbx_strand_id
1 'polypeptide(L)'
;LQGKIIDISFRKCFIEIGLLTGINAPPYRFSGYIRIPFYPDNLAVYGKNFLSLLRFDKLDITKMSLLTDFNLAIPEARERIRNVVQKTPLQYSKRISSFYGANVYLKREDLQIVRSYKLRGAYNMIHRLEPEALRRGVVCASAGNHAQGFAFSCSEMNIRGVVFMPKTTPKQKIRQTKMFGKESVEIILEGDTFDDCAEAAKKYTSEHRMTFIPPFNHPHIIEGQGTIGIEILEELEDVDYLFVPIGGGGLCAGVGAYMKTYSPKTRIIGVEPEGAASMQAAFEAGGPVTLKRIDKFVDGAAVKRAGDITYPICRKVVDEICLIPEGEVCSAILRIYNEDAIVIEPAGALAPAAVKHYRNEIKGKNVVCIISGSNNDIDRMQEIKERSLLFEGLKHYFIIRFTQRPNALRDFVNKVLGPHDDIVRFEYMKKNDKENGPALVGIELDSPEEYDGLINRMYEYEYDFTVLNRDSDLFGYLV
;
A
#
# COMPACT_ATOMS: atom_id res chain seq x y z
N LEU A 1 -40.66 -28.51 -25.16
CA LEU A 1 -40.22 -27.47 -26.10
C LEU A 1 -38.73 -27.26 -25.90
N GLN A 2 -37.94 -27.86 -26.80
CA GLN A 2 -36.48 -27.67 -26.85
C GLN A 2 -36.20 -26.30 -27.49
N GLY A 3 -35.77 -25.31 -26.72
CA GLY A 3 -35.31 -24.04 -27.25
C GLY A 3 -34.00 -24.22 -28.02
N LYS A 4 -33.97 -23.77 -29.28
CA LYS A 4 -32.74 -23.70 -30.06
C LYS A 4 -31.87 -22.56 -29.54
N ILE A 5 -30.61 -22.85 -29.30
CA ILE A 5 -29.60 -21.83 -28.94
C ILE A 5 -28.95 -21.38 -30.23
N ILE A 6 -28.94 -20.08 -30.52
CA ILE A 6 -28.21 -19.50 -31.63
C ILE A 6 -26.90 -18.90 -31.11
N ASP A 7 -25.78 -19.49 -31.52
CA ASP A 7 -24.46 -18.94 -31.28
C ASP A 7 -24.10 -17.92 -32.37
N ILE A 8 -24.08 -16.64 -32.08
CA ILE A 8 -23.70 -15.59 -33.01
C ILE A 8 -22.24 -15.21 -32.78
N SER A 9 -21.41 -15.48 -33.78
CA SER A 9 -20.01 -15.02 -33.77
C SER A 9 -19.95 -13.52 -34.00
N PHE A 10 -19.26 -12.79 -33.15
CA PHE A 10 -19.09 -11.33 -33.25
C PHE A 10 -18.51 -10.83 -34.57
N ARG A 11 -17.80 -11.67 -35.34
CA ARG A 11 -17.31 -11.33 -36.68
C ARG A 11 -18.44 -11.04 -37.68
N LYS A 12 -19.60 -11.70 -37.59
CA LYS A 12 -20.75 -11.46 -38.47
C LYS A 12 -21.58 -10.22 -38.05
N CYS A 13 -21.73 -9.97 -36.78
CA CYS A 13 -22.45 -8.80 -36.26
C CYS A 13 -21.81 -7.45 -36.66
N PHE A 14 -20.49 -7.37 -36.71
CA PHE A 14 -19.79 -6.13 -37.06
C PHE A 14 -19.93 -5.73 -38.53
N ILE A 15 -20.00 -6.70 -39.44
CA ILE A 15 -20.21 -6.45 -40.87
C ILE A 15 -21.64 -5.92 -41.13
N GLU A 16 -22.63 -6.44 -40.43
CA GLU A 16 -24.04 -6.00 -40.56
C GLU A 16 -24.29 -4.62 -39.92
N ILE A 17 -23.64 -4.28 -38.84
CA ILE A 17 -23.75 -2.95 -38.19
C ILE A 17 -23.08 -1.87 -39.06
N GLY A 18 -21.93 -2.15 -39.67
CA GLY A 18 -21.26 -1.23 -40.59
C GLY A 18 -22.08 -0.91 -41.83
N LEU A 19 -22.86 -1.86 -42.33
CA LEU A 19 -23.79 -1.68 -43.46
C LEU A 19 -25.05 -0.88 -43.09
N LEU A 20 -25.48 -0.93 -41.82
CA LEU A 20 -26.67 -0.25 -41.34
C LEU A 20 -26.40 1.18 -40.84
N THR A 21 -25.18 1.51 -40.43
CA THR A 21 -24.85 2.82 -39.81
C THR A 21 -24.01 3.75 -40.69
N GLY A 22 -23.46 3.27 -41.81
CA GLY A 22 -22.65 4.08 -42.72
C GLY A 22 -21.33 4.61 -42.16
N ILE A 23 -20.85 4.07 -41.01
CA ILE A 23 -19.63 4.50 -40.33
C ILE A 23 -18.46 3.60 -40.77
N ASN A 24 -17.49 4.19 -41.49
CA ASN A 24 -16.22 3.54 -41.84
C ASN A 24 -15.30 3.53 -40.60
N ALA A 25 -15.33 2.47 -39.80
CA ALA A 25 -14.40 2.27 -38.70
C ALA A 25 -13.36 1.18 -39.08
N PRO A 26 -12.10 1.31 -38.66
CA PRO A 26 -11.07 0.29 -38.94
C PRO A 26 -11.40 -1.04 -38.24
N PRO A 27 -10.99 -2.21 -38.85
CA PRO A 27 -11.38 -3.51 -38.34
C PRO A 27 -10.63 -3.86 -37.05
N TYR A 28 -11.32 -3.87 -35.91
CA TYR A 28 -10.82 -4.45 -34.67
C TYR A 28 -11.23 -5.93 -34.57
N ARG A 29 -10.27 -6.81 -34.23
CA ARG A 29 -10.52 -8.23 -34.00
C ARG A 29 -11.03 -8.46 -32.57
N PHE A 30 -12.31 -8.74 -32.41
CA PHE A 30 -12.88 -9.31 -31.19
C PHE A 30 -13.26 -10.78 -31.44
N SER A 31 -12.88 -11.68 -30.54
CA SER A 31 -13.37 -13.06 -30.50
C SER A 31 -14.16 -13.28 -29.22
N GLY A 32 -15.47 -13.37 -29.32
CA GLY A 32 -16.38 -13.70 -28.24
C GLY A 32 -17.68 -14.29 -28.76
N TYR A 33 -18.39 -15.03 -27.91
CA TYR A 33 -19.68 -15.62 -28.22
C TYR A 33 -20.73 -15.15 -27.21
N ILE A 34 -21.91 -14.74 -27.72
CA ILE A 34 -23.10 -14.50 -26.88
C ILE A 34 -24.07 -15.64 -27.13
N ARG A 35 -24.55 -16.29 -26.07
CA ARG A 35 -25.62 -17.28 -26.11
C ARG A 35 -26.95 -16.61 -25.80
N ILE A 36 -27.86 -16.61 -26.77
CA ILE A 36 -29.22 -16.06 -26.61
C ILE A 36 -30.22 -17.20 -26.77
N PRO A 37 -31.14 -17.44 -25.82
CA PRO A 37 -32.23 -18.39 -26.02
C PRO A 37 -33.20 -17.84 -27.05
N PHE A 38 -33.51 -18.64 -28.10
CA PHE A 38 -34.40 -18.29 -29.20
C PHE A 38 -35.77 -18.94 -29.01
N TYR A 39 -36.82 -18.11 -28.94
CA TYR A 39 -38.22 -18.56 -28.95
C TYR A 39 -38.89 -18.16 -30.26
N PRO A 40 -39.38 -19.11 -31.08
CA PRO A 40 -39.81 -18.85 -32.46
C PRO A 40 -41.04 -17.96 -32.64
N ASP A 41 -41.85 -17.78 -31.56
CA ASP A 41 -43.22 -17.24 -31.67
C ASP A 41 -43.31 -15.71 -31.60
N ASN A 42 -42.16 -14.98 -31.53
CA ASN A 42 -42.17 -13.53 -31.33
C ASN A 42 -41.26 -12.73 -32.28
N LEU A 43 -41.15 -13.15 -33.54
CA LEU A 43 -40.28 -12.47 -34.56
C LEU A 43 -40.64 -11.00 -34.83
N ALA A 44 -41.88 -10.57 -34.60
CA ALA A 44 -42.32 -9.18 -34.85
C ALA A 44 -41.94 -8.19 -33.77
N VAL A 45 -41.58 -8.65 -32.57
CA VAL A 45 -41.21 -7.81 -31.41
C VAL A 45 -39.71 -7.48 -31.40
N TYR A 46 -38.90 -8.30 -32.05
CA TYR A 46 -37.43 -8.16 -32.04
C TYR A 46 -36.89 -7.01 -32.93
N GLY A 47 -37.65 -6.54 -33.90
CA GLY A 47 -37.20 -5.54 -34.85
C GLY A 47 -37.09 -4.11 -34.33
N LYS A 48 -37.84 -3.72 -33.30
CA LYS A 48 -37.82 -2.37 -32.72
C LYS A 48 -37.20 -2.28 -31.32
N ASN A 49 -37.14 -3.39 -30.58
CA ASN A 49 -36.65 -3.41 -29.19
C ASN A 49 -35.34 -4.18 -29.00
N PHE A 50 -34.71 -4.70 -30.07
CA PHE A 50 -33.44 -5.43 -29.97
C PHE A 50 -32.29 -4.53 -29.48
N LEU A 51 -32.32 -3.25 -29.83
CA LEU A 51 -31.37 -2.25 -29.31
C LEU A 51 -31.64 -1.83 -27.86
N SER A 52 -32.87 -2.04 -27.34
CA SER A 52 -33.21 -1.72 -25.95
C SER A 52 -33.01 -2.92 -24.99
N LEU A 53 -32.91 -4.13 -25.53
CA LEU A 53 -32.56 -5.36 -24.78
C LEU A 53 -31.03 -5.56 -24.71
N LEU A 54 -30.28 -4.99 -25.62
CA LEU A 54 -28.88 -4.70 -25.46
C LEU A 54 -28.76 -3.41 -24.59
N ARG A 55 -29.14 -3.48 -23.33
CA ARG A 55 -28.58 -2.58 -22.33
C ARG A 55 -27.10 -2.92 -22.14
N PHE A 56 -26.33 -2.70 -23.17
CA PHE A 56 -25.03 -2.08 -23.06
C PHE A 56 -25.35 -0.62 -22.70
N ASP A 57 -25.64 -0.35 -21.45
CA ASP A 57 -25.53 0.99 -20.92
C ASP A 57 -24.21 1.51 -21.39
N LYS A 58 -24.25 2.39 -22.43
CA LYS A 58 -23.18 3.18 -22.97
C LYS A 58 -21.79 2.72 -22.44
N LEU A 59 -21.30 1.59 -22.93
CA LEU A 59 -19.87 1.35 -22.93
C LEU A 59 -19.32 2.43 -23.87
N ASP A 60 -19.06 3.58 -23.29
CA ASP A 60 -18.41 4.70 -23.93
C ASP A 60 -17.07 4.16 -24.43
N ILE A 61 -16.93 4.00 -25.75
CA ILE A 61 -15.72 3.44 -26.37
C ILE A 61 -14.48 4.26 -25.97
N THR A 62 -14.68 5.52 -25.56
CA THR A 62 -13.66 6.37 -24.95
C THR A 62 -13.27 5.89 -23.53
N LYS A 63 -14.11 5.13 -22.81
CA LYS A 63 -13.82 4.62 -21.46
C LYS A 63 -12.99 3.34 -21.45
N MET A 64 -12.91 2.58 -22.54
CA MET A 64 -11.99 1.44 -22.65
C MET A 64 -10.53 1.87 -22.84
N SER A 65 -10.24 3.17 -22.97
CA SER A 65 -8.94 3.63 -23.41
C SER A 65 -7.80 3.28 -22.44
N LEU A 66 -7.96 3.43 -21.11
CA LEU A 66 -6.83 3.22 -20.19
C LEU A 66 -6.42 1.75 -20.09
N LEU A 67 -7.36 0.81 -19.96
CA LEU A 67 -7.00 -0.61 -19.95
C LEU A 67 -6.42 -1.04 -21.29
N THR A 68 -6.97 -0.52 -22.40
CA THR A 68 -6.49 -0.80 -23.75
C THR A 68 -5.16 -0.11 -24.04
N ASP A 69 -4.99 1.16 -23.68
CA ASP A 69 -3.76 1.94 -23.85
C ASP A 69 -2.55 1.28 -23.18
N PHE A 70 -2.77 0.68 -22.00
CA PHE A 70 -1.72 -0.02 -21.26
C PHE A 70 -1.76 -1.53 -21.41
N ASN A 71 -2.65 -2.07 -22.26
CA ASN A 71 -2.84 -3.51 -22.50
C ASN A 71 -2.97 -4.32 -21.19
N LEU A 72 -3.85 -3.87 -20.28
CA LEU A 72 -4.11 -4.49 -18.98
C LEU A 72 -5.37 -5.36 -19.04
N ALA A 73 -5.20 -6.66 -18.82
CA ALA A 73 -6.27 -7.66 -18.80
C ALA A 73 -6.72 -7.95 -17.35
N ILE A 74 -7.25 -6.91 -16.65
CA ILE A 74 -7.67 -6.99 -15.23
C ILE A 74 -8.87 -7.93 -15.03
N PRO A 75 -9.93 -7.92 -15.85
CA PRO A 75 -11.04 -8.87 -15.72
C PRO A 75 -10.58 -10.33 -15.86
N GLU A 76 -9.70 -10.62 -16.81
CA GLU A 76 -9.12 -11.95 -17.01
C GLU A 76 -8.21 -12.34 -15.83
N ALA A 77 -7.51 -11.39 -15.23
CA ALA A 77 -6.73 -11.63 -14.00
C ALA A 77 -7.66 -12.06 -12.86
N ARG A 78 -8.85 -11.43 -12.71
CA ARG A 78 -9.86 -11.81 -11.71
C ARG A 78 -10.25 -13.28 -11.86
N GLU A 79 -10.53 -13.75 -13.08
CA GLU A 79 -10.89 -15.14 -13.32
C GLU A 79 -9.76 -16.11 -12.98
N ARG A 80 -8.50 -15.74 -13.27
CA ARG A 80 -7.33 -16.57 -12.95
C ARG A 80 -7.09 -16.74 -11.45
N ILE A 81 -7.29 -15.68 -10.67
CA ILE A 81 -6.96 -15.70 -9.24
C ILE A 81 -8.12 -16.09 -8.32
N ARG A 82 -9.35 -16.19 -8.84
CA ARG A 82 -10.60 -16.32 -8.05
C ARG A 82 -10.66 -17.49 -7.07
N ASN A 83 -9.96 -18.59 -7.37
CA ASN A 83 -9.98 -19.78 -6.51
C ASN A 83 -8.92 -19.76 -5.42
N VAL A 84 -8.00 -18.80 -5.43
CA VAL A 84 -6.85 -18.71 -4.53
C VAL A 84 -6.83 -17.42 -3.71
N VAL A 85 -7.25 -16.33 -4.34
CA VAL A 85 -7.33 -15.02 -3.71
C VAL A 85 -8.71 -14.81 -3.14
N GLN A 86 -8.78 -14.42 -1.86
CA GLN A 86 -10.05 -14.12 -1.22
C GLN A 86 -10.60 -12.79 -1.71
N LYS A 87 -11.91 -12.71 -1.99
CA LYS A 87 -12.62 -11.44 -2.09
C LYS A 87 -12.66 -10.83 -0.69
N THR A 88 -11.88 -9.76 -0.51
CA THR A 88 -11.82 -9.08 0.80
C THR A 88 -12.98 -8.12 0.97
N PRO A 89 -13.48 -7.91 2.20
CA PRO A 89 -14.61 -7.01 2.42
C PRO A 89 -14.26 -5.54 2.19
N LEU A 90 -15.23 -4.77 1.73
CA LEU A 90 -15.25 -3.31 1.76
C LEU A 90 -15.99 -2.88 3.04
N GLN A 91 -15.25 -2.80 4.14
CA GLN A 91 -15.81 -2.60 5.48
C GLN A 91 -16.13 -1.12 5.75
N TYR A 92 -17.39 -0.78 6.04
CA TYR A 92 -17.76 0.55 6.53
C TYR A 92 -17.16 0.80 7.92
N SER A 93 -16.40 1.87 8.07
CA SER A 93 -15.85 2.30 9.38
C SER A 93 -16.74 3.36 10.01
N LYS A 94 -17.61 2.95 10.94
CA LYS A 94 -18.52 3.86 11.63
C LYS A 94 -17.75 4.98 12.36
N ARG A 95 -16.64 4.65 13.01
CA ARG A 95 -15.84 5.57 13.79
C ARG A 95 -15.19 6.65 12.91
N ILE A 96 -14.44 6.24 11.88
CA ILE A 96 -13.79 7.19 10.97
C ILE A 96 -14.83 8.04 10.24
N SER A 97 -15.95 7.42 9.83
CA SER A 97 -17.06 8.11 9.18
C SER A 97 -17.67 9.19 10.05
N SER A 98 -17.97 8.87 11.31
CA SER A 98 -18.53 9.85 12.28
C SER A 98 -17.55 10.99 12.55
N PHE A 99 -16.25 10.69 12.66
CA PHE A 99 -15.23 11.69 12.97
C PHE A 99 -15.03 12.72 11.85
N TYR A 100 -15.09 12.27 10.58
CA TYR A 100 -14.89 13.14 9.43
C TYR A 100 -16.19 13.63 8.77
N GLY A 101 -17.35 13.10 9.16
CA GLY A 101 -18.65 13.41 8.53
C GLY A 101 -18.73 12.92 7.08
N ALA A 102 -18.14 11.77 6.79
CA ALA A 102 -18.07 11.12 5.48
C ALA A 102 -18.49 9.65 5.59
N ASN A 103 -18.71 8.97 4.47
CA ASN A 103 -18.91 7.52 4.46
C ASN A 103 -17.55 6.86 4.14
N VAL A 104 -16.81 6.46 5.16
CA VAL A 104 -15.47 5.90 5.00
C VAL A 104 -15.51 4.37 5.03
N TYR A 105 -14.97 3.76 3.99
CA TYR A 105 -14.87 2.32 3.81
C TYR A 105 -13.41 1.89 3.77
N LEU A 106 -13.11 0.77 4.40
CA LEU A 106 -11.79 0.13 4.41
C LEU A 106 -11.82 -1.09 3.49
N LYS A 107 -11.04 -1.08 2.41
CA LYS A 107 -10.81 -2.28 1.58
C LYS A 107 -9.74 -3.13 2.23
N ARG A 108 -10.13 -4.25 2.81
CA ARG A 108 -9.38 -5.03 3.80
C ARG A 108 -8.44 -6.06 3.17
N GLU A 109 -7.41 -5.62 2.43
CA GLU A 109 -6.40 -6.51 1.85
C GLU A 109 -5.45 -7.17 2.88
N ASP A 110 -5.47 -6.66 4.10
CA ASP A 110 -4.84 -7.28 5.27
C ASP A 110 -5.46 -8.65 5.64
N LEU A 111 -6.69 -8.92 5.21
CA LEU A 111 -7.38 -10.19 5.44
C LEU A 111 -7.08 -11.28 4.39
N GLN A 112 -6.24 -11.00 3.40
CA GLN A 112 -5.72 -12.06 2.53
C GLN A 112 -4.94 -13.11 3.35
N ILE A 113 -4.88 -14.34 2.85
CA ILE A 113 -4.19 -15.44 3.54
C ILE A 113 -2.72 -15.12 3.88
N VAL A 114 -2.05 -14.36 2.99
CA VAL A 114 -0.68 -13.86 3.22
C VAL A 114 -0.65 -12.46 3.86
N ARG A 115 -1.79 -11.99 4.36
CA ARG A 115 -1.97 -10.72 5.07
C ARG A 115 -1.61 -9.48 4.25
N SER A 116 -1.69 -9.56 2.91
CA SER A 116 -1.49 -8.41 2.02
C SER A 116 -1.98 -8.69 0.60
N TYR A 117 -2.26 -7.62 -0.14
CA TYR A 117 -2.69 -7.68 -1.55
C TYR A 117 -1.67 -8.30 -2.50
N LYS A 118 -0.41 -8.42 -2.11
CA LYS A 118 0.71 -8.85 -2.98
C LYS A 118 0.49 -10.23 -3.60
N LEU A 119 -0.29 -11.08 -2.96
CA LEU A 119 -0.68 -12.39 -3.50
C LEU A 119 -1.34 -12.27 -4.89
N ARG A 120 -2.20 -11.28 -5.09
CA ARG A 120 -2.97 -11.09 -6.33
C ARG A 120 -2.08 -11.02 -7.56
N GLY A 121 -1.10 -10.12 -7.53
CA GLY A 121 -0.16 -9.93 -8.64
C GLY A 121 0.84 -11.07 -8.77
N ALA A 122 1.38 -11.58 -7.66
CA ALA A 122 2.34 -12.67 -7.68
C ALA A 122 1.72 -13.93 -8.30
N TYR A 123 0.54 -14.32 -7.83
CA TYR A 123 -0.18 -15.48 -8.36
C TYR A 123 -0.56 -15.29 -9.83
N ASN A 124 -1.14 -14.12 -10.20
CA ASN A 124 -1.53 -13.84 -11.58
C ASN A 124 -0.35 -13.93 -12.55
N MET A 125 0.80 -13.37 -12.20
CA MET A 125 1.98 -13.40 -13.05
C MET A 125 2.52 -14.82 -13.21
N ILE A 126 2.68 -15.56 -12.10
CA ILE A 126 3.21 -16.93 -12.14
C ILE A 126 2.27 -17.85 -12.94
N HIS A 127 0.96 -17.74 -12.74
CA HIS A 127 -0.04 -18.54 -13.45
C HIS A 127 -0.01 -18.33 -14.99
N ARG A 128 0.48 -17.19 -15.46
CA ARG A 128 0.60 -16.87 -16.90
C ARG A 128 1.89 -17.35 -17.56
N LEU A 129 2.79 -17.92 -16.80
CA LEU A 129 4.04 -18.44 -17.35
C LEU A 129 3.77 -19.71 -18.16
N GLU A 130 4.52 -19.86 -19.25
CA GLU A 130 4.49 -21.07 -20.06
C GLU A 130 4.96 -22.30 -19.25
N PRO A 131 4.43 -23.50 -19.53
CA PRO A 131 4.75 -24.71 -18.79
C PRO A 131 6.25 -24.98 -18.67
N GLU A 132 7.04 -24.62 -19.68
CA GLU A 132 8.49 -24.77 -19.67
C GLU A 132 9.16 -23.81 -18.65
N ALA A 133 8.67 -22.59 -18.53
CA ALA A 133 9.15 -21.63 -17.54
C ALA A 133 8.78 -22.07 -16.11
N LEU A 134 7.58 -22.60 -15.91
CA LEU A 134 7.14 -23.17 -14.63
C LEU A 134 8.01 -24.37 -14.19
N ARG A 135 8.38 -25.25 -15.13
CA ARG A 135 9.28 -26.38 -14.83
C ARG A 135 10.68 -25.92 -14.38
N ARG A 136 11.20 -24.84 -14.94
CA ARG A 136 12.49 -24.27 -14.50
C ARG A 136 12.39 -23.59 -13.15
N GLY A 137 11.19 -23.11 -12.79
CA GLY A 137 10.92 -22.43 -11.54
C GLY A 137 11.04 -20.91 -11.63
N VAL A 138 10.76 -20.25 -10.53
CA VAL A 138 10.66 -18.79 -10.43
C VAL A 138 11.54 -18.24 -9.31
N VAL A 139 11.96 -16.98 -9.44
CA VAL A 139 12.83 -16.28 -8.47
C VAL A 139 12.23 -14.94 -8.10
N CYS A 140 12.33 -14.54 -6.83
CA CYS A 140 12.07 -13.16 -6.44
C CYS A 140 13.13 -12.65 -5.45
N ALA A 141 13.24 -11.31 -5.33
CA ALA A 141 14.02 -10.63 -4.30
C ALA A 141 13.06 -9.80 -3.45
N SER A 142 12.82 -10.23 -2.22
CA SER A 142 11.97 -9.51 -1.26
C SER A 142 12.06 -10.14 0.11
N ALA A 143 12.03 -9.32 1.18
CA ALA A 143 11.95 -9.77 2.57
C ALA A 143 10.57 -9.53 3.21
N GLY A 144 9.56 -9.08 2.44
CA GLY A 144 8.25 -8.70 2.96
C GLY A 144 7.08 -9.33 2.22
N ASN A 145 6.01 -8.57 2.06
CA ASN A 145 4.73 -9.01 1.49
C ASN A 145 4.83 -9.72 0.13
N HIS A 146 5.74 -9.24 -0.74
CA HIS A 146 5.93 -9.88 -2.04
C HIS A 146 6.54 -11.28 -1.91
N ALA A 147 7.52 -11.47 -1.02
CA ALA A 147 8.09 -12.78 -0.74
C ALA A 147 7.03 -13.77 -0.24
N GLN A 148 6.14 -13.34 0.64
CA GLN A 148 5.06 -14.17 1.17
C GLN A 148 4.02 -14.53 0.10
N GLY A 149 3.58 -13.55 -0.70
CA GLY A 149 2.67 -13.79 -1.82
C GLY A 149 3.27 -14.69 -2.90
N PHE A 150 4.55 -14.50 -3.21
CA PHE A 150 5.31 -15.36 -4.11
C PHE A 150 5.42 -16.79 -3.56
N ALA A 151 5.83 -16.94 -2.31
CA ALA A 151 6.04 -18.23 -1.67
C ALA A 151 4.74 -19.04 -1.61
N PHE A 152 3.64 -18.40 -1.22
CA PHE A 152 2.32 -19.02 -1.22
C PHE A 152 1.92 -19.46 -2.63
N SER A 153 2.12 -18.60 -3.65
CA SER A 153 1.81 -18.94 -5.04
C SER A 153 2.59 -20.16 -5.54
N CYS A 154 3.89 -20.25 -5.19
CA CYS A 154 4.72 -21.42 -5.52
C CYS A 154 4.17 -22.70 -4.87
N SER A 155 3.78 -22.63 -3.59
CA SER A 155 3.20 -23.76 -2.85
C SER A 155 1.88 -24.20 -3.47
N GLU A 156 0.97 -23.29 -3.79
CA GLU A 156 -0.35 -23.59 -4.36
C GLU A 156 -0.25 -24.22 -5.76
N MET A 157 0.73 -23.78 -6.56
CA MET A 157 0.96 -24.30 -7.91
C MET A 157 1.93 -25.50 -7.95
N ASN A 158 2.49 -25.88 -6.80
CA ASN A 158 3.52 -26.94 -6.68
C ASN A 158 4.71 -26.72 -7.66
N ILE A 159 5.25 -25.51 -7.67
CA ILE A 159 6.40 -25.13 -8.50
C ILE A 159 7.59 -24.72 -7.63
N ARG A 160 8.80 -24.90 -8.17
CA ARG A 160 10.02 -24.47 -7.48
C ARG A 160 10.12 -22.94 -7.46
N GLY A 161 10.24 -22.37 -6.25
CA GLY A 161 10.51 -20.95 -6.02
C GLY A 161 11.82 -20.72 -5.29
N VAL A 162 12.52 -19.65 -5.63
CA VAL A 162 13.72 -19.21 -4.89
C VAL A 162 13.50 -17.76 -4.44
N VAL A 163 13.62 -17.51 -3.15
CA VAL A 163 13.45 -16.19 -2.55
C VAL A 163 14.79 -15.68 -2.04
N PHE A 164 15.25 -14.60 -2.63
CA PHE A 164 16.43 -13.88 -2.12
C PHE A 164 16.00 -12.85 -1.10
N MET A 165 16.70 -12.84 0.05
CA MET A 165 16.51 -11.88 1.13
C MET A 165 17.87 -11.34 1.59
N PRO A 166 17.98 -10.04 1.99
CA PRO A 166 19.18 -9.53 2.62
C PRO A 166 19.54 -10.32 3.89
N LYS A 167 20.83 -10.46 4.20
CA LYS A 167 21.31 -11.13 5.42
C LYS A 167 20.78 -10.48 6.71
N THR A 168 20.41 -9.20 6.63
CA THR A 168 19.84 -8.42 7.73
C THR A 168 18.35 -8.67 7.97
N THR A 169 17.71 -9.56 7.17
CA THR A 169 16.27 -9.82 7.27
C THR A 169 15.89 -10.41 8.63
N PRO A 170 14.89 -9.86 9.34
CA PRO A 170 14.39 -10.40 10.59
C PRO A 170 13.96 -11.87 10.49
N LYS A 171 14.28 -12.68 11.50
CA LYS A 171 13.95 -14.11 11.53
C LYS A 171 12.46 -14.40 11.38
N GLN A 172 11.60 -13.49 11.88
CA GLN A 172 10.14 -13.60 11.73
C GLN A 172 9.72 -13.58 10.25
N LYS A 173 10.24 -12.66 9.45
CA LYS A 173 9.93 -12.55 8.01
C LYS A 173 10.41 -13.79 7.23
N ILE A 174 11.57 -14.35 7.60
CA ILE A 174 12.08 -15.59 7.03
C ILE A 174 11.14 -16.76 7.36
N ARG A 175 10.74 -16.90 8.64
CA ARG A 175 9.80 -17.95 9.07
C ARG A 175 8.45 -17.86 8.37
N GLN A 176 7.89 -16.67 8.25
CA GLN A 176 6.61 -16.46 7.58
C GLN A 176 6.68 -16.85 6.09
N THR A 177 7.74 -16.44 5.39
CA THR A 177 7.94 -16.84 3.99
C THR A 177 8.07 -18.35 3.85
N LYS A 178 8.84 -19.01 4.74
CA LYS A 178 8.96 -20.48 4.75
C LYS A 178 7.64 -21.16 5.06
N MET A 179 6.86 -20.64 6.00
CA MET A 179 5.54 -21.16 6.35
C MET A 179 4.59 -21.18 5.14
N PHE A 180 4.55 -20.09 4.36
CA PHE A 180 3.71 -20.01 3.18
C PHE A 180 4.24 -20.84 1.99
N GLY A 181 5.57 -20.88 1.82
CA GLY A 181 6.21 -21.60 0.70
C GLY A 181 6.36 -23.10 0.92
N LYS A 182 6.28 -23.56 2.19
CA LYS A 182 6.48 -24.98 2.57
C LYS A 182 7.75 -25.55 1.93
N GLU A 183 7.64 -26.70 1.25
CA GLU A 183 8.76 -27.35 0.56
C GLU A 183 9.00 -26.81 -0.86
N SER A 184 8.06 -26.00 -1.39
CA SER A 184 8.17 -25.43 -2.74
C SER A 184 9.17 -24.28 -2.83
N VAL A 185 9.63 -23.71 -1.68
CA VAL A 185 10.45 -22.52 -1.67
C VAL A 185 11.77 -22.70 -0.93
N GLU A 186 12.86 -22.36 -1.61
CA GLU A 186 14.20 -22.17 -1.08
C GLU A 186 14.41 -20.68 -0.74
N ILE A 187 15.00 -20.38 0.43
CA ILE A 187 15.34 -19.02 0.83
C ILE A 187 16.86 -18.87 0.85
N ILE A 188 17.38 -17.92 0.09
CA ILE A 188 18.81 -17.58 0.01
C ILE A 188 19.00 -16.21 0.65
N LEU A 189 19.85 -16.16 1.69
CA LEU A 189 20.24 -14.93 2.37
C LEU A 189 21.52 -14.40 1.74
N GLU A 190 21.43 -13.32 0.95
CA GLU A 190 22.57 -12.76 0.24
C GLU A 190 22.49 -11.23 0.13
N GLY A 191 23.65 -10.57 0.22
CA GLY A 191 23.77 -9.13 0.26
C GLY A 191 23.42 -8.53 1.63
N ASP A 192 23.93 -7.34 1.89
CA ASP A 192 23.64 -6.59 3.12
C ASP A 192 22.53 -5.56 2.89
N THR A 193 22.32 -5.17 1.63
CA THR A 193 21.24 -4.27 1.21
C THR A 193 20.23 -4.98 0.32
N PHE A 194 19.06 -4.34 0.13
CA PHE A 194 18.07 -4.83 -0.83
C PHE A 194 18.60 -4.79 -2.27
N ASP A 195 19.40 -3.78 -2.61
CA ASP A 195 19.93 -3.60 -3.96
C ASP A 195 20.91 -4.73 -4.31
N ASP A 196 21.84 -5.08 -3.39
CA ASP A 196 22.77 -6.21 -3.53
C ASP A 196 22.02 -7.53 -3.69
N CYS A 197 21.02 -7.73 -2.85
CA CYS A 197 20.16 -8.92 -2.87
C CYS A 197 19.39 -9.05 -4.21
N ALA A 198 18.87 -7.95 -4.73
CA ALA A 198 18.15 -7.94 -6.01
C ALA A 198 19.08 -8.21 -7.20
N GLU A 199 20.31 -7.75 -7.15
CA GLU A 199 21.34 -8.04 -8.16
C GLU A 199 21.72 -9.53 -8.15
N ALA A 200 21.99 -10.09 -6.96
CA ALA A 200 22.25 -11.52 -6.79
C ALA A 200 21.10 -12.39 -7.31
N ALA A 201 19.85 -12.01 -7.00
CA ALA A 201 18.67 -12.71 -7.51
C ALA A 201 18.55 -12.68 -9.04
N LYS A 202 18.85 -11.55 -9.67
CA LYS A 202 18.84 -11.43 -11.14
C LYS A 202 19.93 -12.28 -11.79
N LYS A 203 21.14 -12.28 -11.22
CA LYS A 203 22.25 -13.12 -11.67
C LYS A 203 21.87 -14.60 -11.60
N TYR A 204 21.37 -15.06 -10.43
CA TYR A 204 20.89 -16.42 -10.24
C TYR A 204 19.80 -16.82 -11.24
N THR A 205 18.85 -15.90 -11.48
CA THR A 205 17.77 -16.09 -12.46
C THR A 205 18.32 -16.40 -13.86
N SER A 206 19.33 -15.65 -14.30
CA SER A 206 19.97 -15.82 -15.61
C SER A 206 20.76 -17.13 -15.69
N GLU A 207 21.57 -17.45 -14.68
CA GLU A 207 22.40 -18.65 -14.61
C GLU A 207 21.57 -19.95 -14.63
N HIS A 208 20.41 -19.94 -13.95
CA HIS A 208 19.51 -21.08 -13.85
C HIS A 208 18.36 -21.07 -14.87
N ARG A 209 18.30 -20.07 -15.76
CA ARG A 209 17.23 -19.88 -16.76
C ARG A 209 15.82 -19.87 -16.15
N MET A 210 15.71 -19.42 -14.90
CA MET A 210 14.45 -19.26 -14.18
C MET A 210 13.75 -17.95 -14.57
N THR A 211 12.52 -17.73 -14.10
CA THR A 211 11.79 -16.50 -14.36
C THR A 211 11.78 -15.60 -13.12
N PHE A 212 12.21 -14.35 -13.26
CA PHE A 212 12.15 -13.37 -12.17
C PHE A 212 10.74 -12.81 -12.03
N ILE A 213 10.20 -12.81 -10.81
CA ILE A 213 8.88 -12.26 -10.48
C ILE A 213 9.08 -10.95 -9.71
N PRO A 214 8.92 -9.78 -10.36
CA PRO A 214 9.14 -8.48 -9.73
C PRO A 214 8.00 -8.12 -8.77
N PRO A 215 8.25 -7.25 -7.75
CA PRO A 215 7.25 -6.90 -6.74
C PRO A 215 6.14 -5.96 -7.23
N PHE A 216 6.31 -5.26 -8.36
CA PHE A 216 5.34 -4.27 -8.87
C PHE A 216 5.47 -3.96 -10.38
N ASN A 217 6.69 -3.89 -10.92
CA ASN A 217 6.96 -3.33 -12.25
C ASN A 217 6.81 -4.38 -13.38
N HIS A 218 5.60 -4.90 -13.55
CA HIS A 218 5.25 -5.84 -14.62
C HIS A 218 3.74 -5.79 -14.92
N PRO A 219 3.29 -5.84 -16.20
CA PRO A 219 1.87 -5.78 -16.55
C PRO A 219 1.03 -6.82 -15.82
N HIS A 220 1.49 -8.08 -15.73
CA HIS A 220 0.74 -9.14 -15.06
C HIS A 220 0.67 -8.98 -13.51
N ILE A 221 1.65 -8.30 -12.91
CA ILE A 221 1.55 -7.91 -11.49
C ILE A 221 0.48 -6.81 -11.35
N ILE A 222 0.51 -5.80 -12.19
CA ILE A 222 -0.44 -4.67 -12.20
C ILE A 222 -1.87 -5.16 -12.41
N GLU A 223 -2.09 -6.08 -13.37
CA GLU A 223 -3.39 -6.72 -13.63
C GLU A 223 -3.96 -7.41 -12.39
N GLY A 224 -3.14 -8.20 -11.69
CA GLY A 224 -3.55 -8.88 -10.47
C GLY A 224 -3.96 -7.90 -9.37
N GLN A 225 -3.20 -6.81 -9.16
CA GLN A 225 -3.52 -5.77 -8.19
C GLN A 225 -4.79 -5.00 -8.57
N GLY A 226 -5.02 -4.78 -9.86
CA GLY A 226 -6.21 -4.08 -10.38
C GLY A 226 -7.53 -4.77 -10.05
N THR A 227 -7.52 -6.08 -9.75
CA THR A 227 -8.72 -6.83 -9.36
C THR A 227 -9.38 -6.29 -8.09
N ILE A 228 -8.65 -5.55 -7.25
CA ILE A 228 -9.18 -4.84 -6.09
C ILE A 228 -10.21 -3.77 -6.53
N GLY A 229 -9.94 -3.07 -7.64
CA GLY A 229 -10.88 -2.09 -8.19
C GLY A 229 -12.21 -2.71 -8.62
N ILE A 230 -12.18 -3.94 -9.18
CA ILE A 230 -13.40 -4.71 -9.50
C ILE A 230 -14.21 -4.92 -8.22
N GLU A 231 -13.56 -5.45 -7.18
CA GLU A 231 -14.23 -5.78 -5.91
C GLU A 231 -14.80 -4.54 -5.21
N ILE A 232 -14.13 -3.39 -5.30
CA ILE A 232 -14.63 -2.12 -4.76
C ILE A 232 -15.92 -1.72 -5.47
N LEU A 233 -15.94 -1.70 -6.81
CA LEU A 233 -17.13 -1.27 -7.58
C LEU A 233 -18.28 -2.28 -7.54
N GLU A 234 -18.01 -3.57 -7.26
CA GLU A 234 -19.05 -4.55 -6.98
C GLU A 234 -19.82 -4.30 -5.67
N GLU A 235 -19.19 -3.65 -4.68
CA GLU A 235 -19.79 -3.38 -3.36
C GLU A 235 -20.21 -1.92 -3.18
N LEU A 236 -19.60 -0.98 -3.91
CA LEU A 236 -19.91 0.44 -3.84
C LEU A 236 -19.78 1.08 -5.23
N GLU A 237 -20.91 1.35 -5.90
CA GLU A 237 -20.95 1.91 -7.26
C GLU A 237 -20.41 3.34 -7.32
N ASP A 238 -20.77 4.17 -6.35
CA ASP A 238 -20.41 5.59 -6.28
C ASP A 238 -19.26 5.79 -5.28
N VAL A 239 -18.03 5.87 -5.78
CA VAL A 239 -16.84 6.19 -5.00
C VAL A 239 -16.39 7.61 -5.36
N ASP A 240 -16.46 8.54 -4.39
CA ASP A 240 -15.98 9.92 -4.61
C ASP A 240 -14.46 10.02 -4.48
N TYR A 241 -13.88 9.40 -3.45
CA TYR A 241 -12.45 9.40 -3.14
C TYR A 241 -11.92 8.01 -2.92
N LEU A 242 -10.76 7.72 -3.49
CA LEU A 242 -10.03 6.48 -3.29
C LEU A 242 -8.59 6.79 -2.88
N PHE A 243 -8.23 6.41 -1.66
CA PHE A 243 -6.86 6.54 -1.12
C PHE A 243 -6.10 5.24 -1.33
N VAL A 244 -4.97 5.31 -2.05
CA VAL A 244 -4.19 4.13 -2.46
C VAL A 244 -2.74 4.29 -2.02
N PRO A 245 -2.20 3.39 -1.17
CA PRO A 245 -0.78 3.39 -0.83
C PRO A 245 0.11 3.17 -2.05
N ILE A 246 1.16 3.98 -2.16
CA ILE A 246 2.15 3.89 -3.23
C ILE A 246 3.53 3.57 -2.63
N GLY A 247 4.18 2.53 -3.17
CA GLY A 247 5.61 2.32 -3.14
C GLY A 247 6.11 2.36 -4.59
N GLY A 248 6.37 1.21 -5.22
CA GLY A 248 6.74 1.14 -6.63
C GLY A 248 5.61 1.37 -7.64
N GLY A 249 4.39 1.63 -7.19
CA GLY A 249 3.25 2.03 -8.02
C GLY A 249 2.35 0.89 -8.54
N GLY A 250 2.67 -0.39 -8.30
CA GLY A 250 1.92 -1.52 -8.90
C GLY A 250 0.45 -1.61 -8.48
N LEU A 251 0.16 -1.37 -7.18
CA LEU A 251 -1.21 -1.32 -6.67
C LEU A 251 -1.98 -0.16 -7.27
N CYS A 252 -1.42 1.05 -7.17
CA CYS A 252 -2.06 2.27 -7.64
C CYS A 252 -2.28 2.26 -9.16
N ALA A 253 -1.31 1.76 -9.94
CA ALA A 253 -1.44 1.61 -11.38
C ALA A 253 -2.60 0.67 -11.75
N GLY A 254 -2.69 -0.51 -11.11
CA GLY A 254 -3.74 -1.49 -11.41
C GLY A 254 -5.12 -1.03 -11.00
N VAL A 255 -5.28 -0.65 -9.73
CA VAL A 255 -6.58 -0.18 -9.20
C VAL A 255 -7.00 1.10 -9.90
N GLY A 256 -6.08 2.06 -10.06
CA GLY A 256 -6.36 3.33 -10.69
C GLY A 256 -6.79 3.20 -12.15
N ALA A 257 -6.12 2.32 -12.92
CA ALA A 257 -6.52 2.05 -14.31
C ALA A 257 -7.96 1.50 -14.40
N TYR A 258 -8.31 0.57 -13.51
CA TYR A 258 -9.68 0.02 -13.47
C TYR A 258 -10.69 1.10 -13.03
N MET A 259 -10.42 1.80 -11.94
CA MET A 259 -11.32 2.82 -11.41
C MET A 259 -11.55 3.96 -12.41
N LYS A 260 -10.50 4.52 -13.02
CA LYS A 260 -10.65 5.57 -14.03
C LYS A 260 -11.38 5.10 -15.30
N THR A 261 -11.35 3.81 -15.60
CA THR A 261 -12.11 3.23 -16.71
C THR A 261 -13.61 3.14 -16.39
N TYR A 262 -13.97 2.65 -15.21
CA TYR A 262 -15.37 2.32 -14.87
C TYR A 262 -16.03 3.33 -13.93
N SER A 263 -15.27 4.09 -13.17
CA SER A 263 -15.71 5.19 -12.29
C SER A 263 -14.82 6.44 -12.46
N PRO A 264 -14.82 7.08 -13.66
CA PRO A 264 -13.87 8.14 -14.00
C PRO A 264 -13.99 9.40 -13.13
N LYS A 265 -15.10 9.56 -12.43
CA LYS A 265 -15.33 10.67 -11.48
C LYS A 265 -14.62 10.47 -10.14
N THR A 266 -14.23 9.23 -9.79
CA THR A 266 -13.51 8.93 -8.55
C THR A 266 -12.20 9.72 -8.54
N ARG A 267 -12.00 10.51 -7.49
CA ARG A 267 -10.73 11.19 -7.24
C ARG A 267 -9.77 10.20 -6.56
N ILE A 268 -8.65 9.90 -7.21
CA ILE A 268 -7.65 8.94 -6.75
C ILE A 268 -6.50 9.69 -6.11
N ILE A 269 -6.32 9.48 -4.81
CA ILE A 269 -5.23 10.04 -4.03
C ILE A 269 -4.18 8.96 -3.83
N GLY A 270 -3.02 9.13 -4.45
CA GLY A 270 -1.86 8.31 -4.18
C GLY A 270 -1.24 8.70 -2.84
N VAL A 271 -0.92 7.75 -1.98
CA VAL A 271 -0.39 8.05 -0.64
C VAL A 271 0.99 7.44 -0.48
N GLU A 272 2.01 8.29 -0.27
CA GLU A 272 3.39 7.86 -0.03
C GLU A 272 3.88 8.26 1.36
N PRO A 273 4.82 7.51 1.97
CA PRO A 273 5.53 8.00 3.14
C PRO A 273 6.47 9.14 2.72
N GLU A 274 6.53 10.20 3.52
CA GLU A 274 7.34 11.39 3.23
C GLU A 274 8.82 11.03 3.05
N GLY A 275 9.34 10.12 3.87
CA GLY A 275 10.73 9.66 3.81
C GLY A 275 11.08 8.78 2.61
N ALA A 276 10.09 8.37 1.76
CA ALA A 276 10.33 7.54 0.58
C ALA A 276 9.38 7.87 -0.59
N ALA A 277 9.19 9.16 -0.88
CA ALA A 277 8.25 9.69 -1.88
C ALA A 277 8.80 9.54 -3.32
N SER A 278 8.98 8.31 -3.80
CA SER A 278 9.60 8.05 -5.11
C SER A 278 8.69 8.33 -6.29
N MET A 279 7.38 8.18 -6.16
CA MET A 279 6.42 8.50 -7.21
C MET A 279 6.19 10.02 -7.30
N GLN A 280 6.14 10.73 -6.18
CA GLN A 280 6.09 12.19 -6.16
C GLN A 280 7.30 12.78 -6.88
N ALA A 281 8.51 12.31 -6.53
CA ALA A 281 9.73 12.74 -7.21
C ALA A 281 9.72 12.42 -8.72
N ALA A 282 9.13 11.28 -9.11
CA ALA A 282 8.95 10.92 -10.52
C ALA A 282 7.94 11.85 -11.22
N PHE A 283 6.87 12.27 -10.54
CA PHE A 283 5.89 13.22 -11.09
C PHE A 283 6.52 14.59 -11.34
N GLU A 284 7.35 15.07 -10.41
CA GLU A 284 8.06 16.35 -10.51
C GLU A 284 9.12 16.33 -11.61
N ALA A 285 9.87 15.22 -11.73
CA ALA A 285 10.92 15.06 -12.73
C ALA A 285 10.40 14.73 -14.15
N GLY A 286 9.11 14.39 -14.30
CA GLY A 286 8.56 13.94 -15.57
C GLY A 286 8.95 12.52 -15.97
N GLY A 287 9.50 11.72 -15.04
CA GLY A 287 9.93 10.33 -15.26
C GLY A 287 10.51 9.69 -14.00
N PRO A 288 10.64 8.35 -13.93
CA PRO A 288 11.19 7.67 -12.77
C PRO A 288 12.62 8.11 -12.44
N VAL A 289 12.82 8.61 -11.22
CA VAL A 289 14.13 9.01 -10.66
C VAL A 289 14.48 8.13 -9.46
N THR A 290 15.78 7.98 -9.18
CA THR A 290 16.25 7.22 -8.02
C THR A 290 16.59 8.18 -6.88
N LEU A 291 15.87 8.03 -5.75
CA LEU A 291 16.13 8.79 -4.53
C LEU A 291 17.48 8.40 -3.92
N LYS A 292 18.26 9.38 -3.50
CA LYS A 292 19.61 9.16 -2.90
C LYS A 292 19.50 8.43 -1.55
N ARG A 293 18.55 8.85 -0.72
CA ARG A 293 18.25 8.27 0.60
C ARG A 293 16.77 8.11 0.76
N ILE A 294 16.34 7.11 1.51
CA ILE A 294 14.95 6.89 1.91
C ILE A 294 14.90 6.48 3.38
N ASP A 295 13.85 6.85 4.08
CA ASP A 295 13.47 6.21 5.33
C ASP A 295 12.82 4.85 5.01
N LYS A 296 13.27 3.79 5.70
CA LYS A 296 12.79 2.42 5.50
C LYS A 296 11.73 2.02 6.50
N PHE A 297 11.27 2.94 7.34
CA PHE A 297 10.29 2.63 8.38
C PHE A 297 8.99 2.06 7.79
N VAL A 298 8.45 2.67 6.73
CA VAL A 298 7.27 2.16 6.02
C VAL A 298 7.71 1.13 4.97
N ASP A 299 8.27 0.02 5.41
CA ASP A 299 9.00 -0.98 4.59
C ASP A 299 8.19 -1.54 3.41
N GLY A 300 6.85 -1.68 3.54
CA GLY A 300 5.96 -2.11 2.45
C GLY A 300 5.82 -1.10 1.31
N ALA A 301 6.18 0.19 1.52
CA ALA A 301 6.11 1.28 0.56
C ALA A 301 7.46 1.99 0.32
N ALA A 302 8.50 1.70 1.11
CA ALA A 302 9.82 2.33 1.02
C ALA A 302 10.61 1.86 -0.22
N VAL A 303 10.38 2.51 -1.36
CA VAL A 303 10.98 2.19 -2.65
C VAL A 303 11.78 3.39 -3.16
N LYS A 304 13.06 3.17 -3.51
CA LYS A 304 13.94 4.25 -4.01
C LYS A 304 13.54 4.82 -5.38
N ARG A 305 12.82 4.04 -6.20
CA ARG A 305 12.51 4.41 -7.57
C ARG A 305 11.17 3.82 -8.00
N ALA A 306 10.28 4.65 -8.52
CA ALA A 306 9.03 4.23 -9.16
C ALA A 306 9.33 3.32 -10.38
N GLY A 307 8.40 2.42 -10.71
CA GLY A 307 8.59 1.51 -11.84
C GLY A 307 8.43 2.20 -13.20
N ASP A 308 9.19 1.76 -14.19
CA ASP A 308 9.12 2.32 -15.55
C ASP A 308 7.77 2.02 -16.22
N ILE A 309 7.11 0.92 -15.84
CA ILE A 309 5.77 0.55 -16.34
C ILE A 309 4.68 1.18 -15.46
N THR A 310 4.88 1.24 -14.15
CA THR A 310 3.86 1.76 -13.23
C THR A 310 3.74 3.28 -13.26
N TYR A 311 4.86 4.01 -13.42
CA TYR A 311 4.87 5.47 -13.48
C TYR A 311 3.93 6.06 -14.54
N PRO A 312 4.03 5.69 -15.84
CA PRO A 312 3.16 6.29 -16.87
C PRO A 312 1.68 6.01 -16.62
N ILE A 313 1.34 4.88 -16.00
CA ILE A 313 -0.03 4.56 -15.61
C ILE A 313 -0.45 5.45 -14.44
N CYS A 314 0.34 5.48 -13.35
CA CYS A 314 0.05 6.33 -12.18
C CYS A 314 -0.08 7.80 -12.58
N ARG A 315 0.77 8.31 -13.49
CA ARG A 315 0.70 9.69 -13.99
C ARG A 315 -0.63 10.03 -14.65
N LYS A 316 -1.30 9.04 -15.26
CA LYS A 316 -2.60 9.22 -15.91
C LYS A 316 -3.79 9.04 -14.95
N VAL A 317 -3.65 8.22 -13.90
CA VAL A 317 -4.79 7.83 -13.07
C VAL A 317 -4.84 8.52 -11.71
N VAL A 318 -3.70 8.98 -11.19
CA VAL A 318 -3.61 9.68 -9.90
C VAL A 318 -3.93 11.15 -10.09
N ASP A 319 -4.89 11.64 -9.34
CA ASP A 319 -5.27 13.05 -9.35
C ASP A 319 -4.33 13.89 -8.48
N GLU A 320 -3.85 13.31 -7.36
CA GLU A 320 -2.97 13.97 -6.40
C GLU A 320 -2.15 12.95 -5.62
N ILE A 321 -0.95 13.32 -5.19
CA ILE A 321 -0.14 12.53 -4.25
C ILE A 321 -0.12 13.25 -2.90
N CYS A 322 -0.46 12.50 -1.84
CA CYS A 322 -0.42 12.95 -0.46
C CYS A 322 0.78 12.29 0.24
N LEU A 323 1.67 13.09 0.80
CA LEU A 323 2.82 12.62 1.56
C LEU A 323 2.47 12.58 3.05
N ILE A 324 2.77 11.46 3.70
CA ILE A 324 2.46 11.25 5.12
C ILE A 324 3.75 11.06 5.91
N PRO A 325 4.01 11.91 6.93
CA PRO A 325 5.13 11.73 7.84
C PRO A 325 5.05 10.38 8.57
N GLU A 326 6.18 9.72 8.80
CA GLU A 326 6.24 8.39 9.42
C GLU A 326 5.61 8.38 10.83
N GLY A 327 5.76 9.45 11.60
CA GLY A 327 5.11 9.58 12.91
C GLY A 327 3.59 9.61 12.83
N GLU A 328 3.04 10.25 11.79
CA GLU A 328 1.60 10.25 11.53
C GLU A 328 1.08 8.87 11.13
N VAL A 329 1.86 8.12 10.34
CA VAL A 329 1.58 6.70 10.04
C VAL A 329 1.50 5.90 11.34
N CYS A 330 2.43 6.14 12.29
CA CYS A 330 2.43 5.49 13.59
C CYS A 330 1.17 5.81 14.40
N SER A 331 0.77 7.08 14.47
CA SER A 331 -0.47 7.50 15.14
C SER A 331 -1.71 6.84 14.53
N ALA A 332 -1.76 6.70 13.21
CA ALA A 332 -2.84 6.00 12.53
C ALA A 332 -2.88 4.50 12.89
N ILE A 333 -1.72 3.82 12.96
CA ILE A 333 -1.62 2.41 13.37
C ILE A 333 -2.19 2.24 14.78
N LEU A 334 -1.72 3.04 15.74
CA LEU A 334 -2.15 2.95 17.15
C LEU A 334 -3.65 3.23 17.30
N ARG A 335 -4.16 4.23 16.59
CA ARG A 335 -5.58 4.57 16.63
C ARG A 335 -6.46 3.45 16.09
N ILE A 336 -6.12 2.88 14.92
CA ILE A 336 -6.86 1.78 14.31
C ILE A 336 -6.76 0.51 15.18
N TYR A 337 -5.59 0.26 15.78
CA TYR A 337 -5.43 -0.86 16.71
C TYR A 337 -6.30 -0.71 17.95
N ASN A 338 -6.23 0.45 18.63
CA ASN A 338 -6.91 0.67 19.91
C ASN A 338 -8.44 0.83 19.76
N GLU A 339 -8.89 1.44 18.66
CA GLU A 339 -10.29 1.84 18.51
C GLU A 339 -11.09 0.88 17.61
N ASP A 340 -10.45 0.22 16.64
CA ASP A 340 -11.10 -0.68 15.69
C ASP A 340 -10.65 -2.15 15.87
N ALA A 341 -9.68 -2.45 16.75
CA ALA A 341 -9.06 -3.76 16.97
C ALA A 341 -8.49 -4.37 15.66
N ILE A 342 -7.98 -3.52 14.76
CA ILE A 342 -7.39 -3.93 13.50
C ILE A 342 -5.88 -3.80 13.57
N VAL A 343 -5.17 -4.91 13.33
CA VAL A 343 -3.71 -4.90 13.18
C VAL A 343 -3.37 -4.58 11.73
N ILE A 344 -2.61 -3.51 11.53
CA ILE A 344 -2.10 -3.12 10.21
C ILE A 344 -0.60 -2.85 10.25
N GLU A 345 0.06 -3.03 9.11
CA GLU A 345 1.46 -2.64 8.93
C GLU A 345 1.58 -1.15 8.54
N PRO A 346 2.77 -0.53 8.65
CA PRO A 346 2.94 0.88 8.30
C PRO A 346 2.43 1.24 6.90
N ALA A 347 2.69 0.42 5.87
CA ALA A 347 2.17 0.66 4.53
C ALA A 347 0.63 0.56 4.45
N GLY A 348 0.01 -0.31 5.28
CA GLY A 348 -1.44 -0.43 5.39
C GLY A 348 -2.11 0.78 6.04
N ALA A 349 -1.37 1.53 6.86
CA ALA A 349 -1.86 2.72 7.55
C ALA A 349 -1.80 4.00 6.71
N LEU A 350 -1.07 4.02 5.60
CA LEU A 350 -0.92 5.22 4.75
C LEU A 350 -2.26 5.80 4.29
N ALA A 351 -3.13 4.95 3.71
CA ALA A 351 -4.42 5.41 3.19
C ALA A 351 -5.34 5.99 4.30
N PRO A 352 -5.57 5.32 5.44
CA PRO A 352 -6.35 5.91 6.53
C PRO A 352 -5.71 7.16 7.14
N ALA A 353 -4.37 7.24 7.23
CA ALA A 353 -3.68 8.44 7.74
C ALA A 353 -3.95 9.66 6.87
N ALA A 354 -3.99 9.49 5.54
CA ALA A 354 -4.21 10.57 4.60
C ALA A 354 -5.60 11.23 4.71
N VAL A 355 -6.61 10.53 5.21
CA VAL A 355 -8.02 11.02 5.24
C VAL A 355 -8.14 12.38 5.95
N LYS A 356 -7.35 12.61 7.00
CA LYS A 356 -7.42 13.88 7.77
C LYS A 356 -7.06 15.12 6.94
N HIS A 357 -6.16 14.98 5.97
CA HIS A 357 -5.71 16.07 5.12
C HIS A 357 -6.81 16.54 4.14
N TYR A 358 -7.82 15.71 3.93
CA TYR A 358 -8.96 15.98 3.05
C TYR A 358 -10.27 16.23 3.82
N ARG A 359 -10.21 16.46 5.15
CA ARG A 359 -11.37 16.57 6.05
C ARG A 359 -12.47 17.48 5.54
N ASN A 360 -12.13 18.60 4.92
CA ASN A 360 -13.11 19.56 4.43
C ASN A 360 -13.74 19.15 3.08
N GLU A 361 -13.01 18.41 2.26
CA GLU A 361 -13.41 18.02 0.91
C GLU A 361 -14.28 16.77 0.90
N ILE A 362 -14.11 15.89 1.87
CA ILE A 362 -14.76 14.57 1.91
C ILE A 362 -16.10 14.55 2.65
N LYS A 363 -16.55 15.67 3.24
CA LYS A 363 -17.83 15.73 3.98
C LYS A 363 -18.99 15.25 3.13
N GLY A 364 -19.76 14.27 3.62
CA GLY A 364 -20.88 13.65 2.91
C GLY A 364 -20.51 12.78 1.71
N LYS A 365 -19.20 12.50 1.50
CA LYS A 365 -18.67 11.74 0.38
C LYS A 365 -18.46 10.27 0.71
N ASN A 366 -18.46 9.42 -0.32
CA ASN A 366 -18.05 8.03 -0.24
C ASN A 366 -16.55 7.92 -0.45
N VAL A 367 -15.85 7.52 0.60
CA VAL A 367 -14.38 7.48 0.67
C VAL A 367 -13.92 6.05 0.87
N VAL A 368 -13.03 5.55 0.03
CA VAL A 368 -12.44 4.23 0.16
C VAL A 368 -10.96 4.36 0.50
N CYS A 369 -10.52 3.67 1.56
CA CYS A 369 -9.12 3.54 1.95
C CYS A 369 -8.68 2.08 1.75
N ILE A 370 -7.62 1.83 0.99
CA ILE A 370 -7.06 0.48 0.83
C ILE A 370 -6.13 0.18 2.01
N ILE A 371 -6.52 -0.78 2.85
CA ILE A 371 -5.64 -1.37 3.88
C ILE A 371 -4.79 -2.44 3.19
N SER A 372 -3.59 -2.07 2.78
CA SER A 372 -2.77 -2.87 1.87
C SER A 372 -2.18 -4.14 2.49
N GLY A 373 -2.02 -4.16 3.83
CA GLY A 373 -1.49 -5.33 4.54
C GLY A 373 -1.39 -5.15 6.05
N SER A 374 -1.08 -6.26 6.74
CA SER A 374 -0.97 -6.36 8.19
C SER A 374 0.27 -7.16 8.67
N ASN A 375 1.29 -7.33 7.83
CA ASN A 375 2.50 -8.05 8.17
C ASN A 375 3.44 -7.22 9.09
N ASN A 376 2.87 -6.69 10.17
CA ASN A 376 3.63 -5.95 11.18
C ASN A 376 4.32 -6.90 12.15
N ASP A 377 5.51 -6.52 12.62
CA ASP A 377 6.23 -7.22 13.66
C ASP A 377 5.83 -6.65 15.04
N ILE A 378 5.47 -7.52 15.97
CA ILE A 378 5.11 -7.11 17.33
C ILE A 378 6.25 -6.35 18.02
N ASP A 379 7.50 -6.73 17.73
CA ASP A 379 8.68 -6.09 18.30
C ASP A 379 8.82 -4.61 17.88
N ARG A 380 8.18 -4.22 16.78
CA ARG A 380 8.16 -2.82 16.31
C ARG A 380 7.13 -1.94 17.01
N MET A 381 6.23 -2.51 17.80
CA MET A 381 5.15 -1.73 18.44
C MET A 381 5.69 -0.67 19.40
N GLN A 382 6.85 -0.92 20.03
CA GLN A 382 7.51 0.08 20.88
C GLN A 382 8.02 1.27 20.04
N GLU A 383 8.69 1.00 18.92
CA GLU A 383 9.14 2.04 17.98
C GLU A 383 7.95 2.84 17.41
N ILE A 384 6.86 2.15 17.06
CA ILE A 384 5.63 2.77 16.56
C ILE A 384 5.04 3.71 17.61
N LYS A 385 4.95 3.26 18.89
CA LYS A 385 4.47 4.11 19.99
C LYS A 385 5.36 5.34 20.16
N GLU A 386 6.67 5.14 20.16
CA GLU A 386 7.65 6.20 20.34
C GLU A 386 7.55 7.27 19.24
N ARG A 387 7.54 6.85 17.97
CA ARG A 387 7.40 7.76 16.82
C ARG A 387 6.07 8.52 16.81
N SER A 388 4.98 7.88 17.27
CA SER A 388 3.67 8.51 17.41
C SER A 388 3.70 9.61 18.46
N LEU A 389 4.19 9.32 19.67
CA LEU A 389 4.25 10.30 20.77
C LEU A 389 5.11 11.53 20.41
N LEU A 390 6.25 11.28 19.75
CA LEU A 390 7.12 12.36 19.26
C LEU A 390 6.46 13.20 18.16
N PHE A 391 5.71 12.57 17.27
CA PHE A 391 4.99 13.27 16.20
C PHE A 391 3.83 14.11 16.75
N GLU A 392 3.11 13.59 17.73
CA GLU A 392 1.99 14.27 18.37
C GLU A 392 2.42 15.35 19.38
N GLY A 393 3.74 15.49 19.61
CA GLY A 393 4.26 16.47 20.59
C GLY A 393 3.98 16.08 22.03
N LEU A 394 3.69 14.80 22.29
CA LEU A 394 3.44 14.27 23.64
C LEU A 394 4.71 13.77 24.33
N LYS A 395 5.82 13.66 23.61
CA LYS A 395 7.08 13.19 24.17
C LYS A 395 8.25 14.02 23.65
N HIS A 396 9.14 14.37 24.57
CA HIS A 396 10.29 15.21 24.29
C HIS A 396 11.54 14.68 24.96
N TYR A 397 12.68 14.82 24.31
CA TYR A 397 13.98 14.44 24.84
C TYR A 397 14.87 15.67 25.04
N PHE A 398 15.57 15.67 26.17
CA PHE A 398 16.46 16.76 26.57
C PHE A 398 17.80 16.21 27.04
N ILE A 399 18.87 16.93 26.76
CA ILE A 399 20.11 16.82 27.53
C ILE A 399 20.08 17.97 28.56
N ILE A 400 19.95 17.62 29.84
CA ILE A 400 19.92 18.58 30.94
C ILE A 400 21.22 18.46 31.73
N ARG A 401 21.89 19.61 32.01
CA ARG A 401 23.12 19.64 32.78
C ARG A 401 22.78 19.94 34.23
N PHE A 402 22.70 18.89 35.06
CA PHE A 402 22.44 19.01 36.46
C PHE A 402 23.69 19.42 37.26
N THR A 403 23.54 20.35 38.21
CA THR A 403 24.58 20.57 39.21
C THR A 403 24.81 19.31 40.03
N GLN A 404 26.08 18.91 40.23
CA GLN A 404 26.42 17.64 40.89
C GLN A 404 26.33 17.72 42.41
N ARG A 405 25.22 18.27 42.96
CA ARG A 405 24.92 18.37 44.39
C ARG A 405 23.78 17.42 44.79
N PRO A 406 23.66 17.05 46.07
CA PRO A 406 22.49 16.35 46.57
C PRO A 406 21.19 17.10 46.27
N ASN A 407 20.12 16.37 45.99
CA ASN A 407 18.78 16.85 45.69
C ASN A 407 18.58 17.61 44.37
N ALA A 408 19.58 17.72 43.48
CA ALA A 408 19.42 18.41 42.20
C ALA A 408 18.27 17.83 41.35
N LEU A 409 18.13 16.51 41.28
CA LEU A 409 17.01 15.86 40.59
C LEU A 409 15.67 16.09 41.29
N ARG A 410 15.65 16.09 42.64
CA ARG A 410 14.43 16.40 43.38
C ARG A 410 13.94 17.82 43.09
N ASP A 411 14.86 18.78 43.01
CA ASP A 411 14.53 20.16 42.68
C ASP A 411 13.94 20.26 41.28
N PHE A 412 14.49 19.53 40.30
CA PHE A 412 13.97 19.45 38.96
C PHE A 412 12.54 18.91 38.93
N VAL A 413 12.32 17.75 39.55
CA VAL A 413 10.99 17.11 39.58
C VAL A 413 9.96 18.05 40.25
N ASN A 414 10.31 18.71 41.35
CA ASN A 414 9.36 19.56 42.10
C ASN A 414 9.09 20.93 41.48
N LYS A 415 10.03 21.46 40.70
CA LYS A 415 9.96 22.84 40.20
C LYS A 415 9.66 22.91 38.70
N VAL A 416 10.10 21.93 37.93
CA VAL A 416 10.03 21.94 36.45
C VAL A 416 8.88 21.09 35.93
N LEU A 417 8.69 19.90 36.49
CA LEU A 417 7.61 19.03 36.00
C LEU A 417 6.24 19.56 36.41
N GLY A 418 5.30 19.49 35.50
CA GLY A 418 3.87 19.69 35.76
C GLY A 418 3.25 18.48 36.49
N PRO A 419 1.99 18.60 36.92
CA PRO A 419 1.33 17.59 37.74
C PRO A 419 1.10 16.26 36.99
N HIS A 420 1.13 16.30 35.66
CA HIS A 420 0.89 15.13 34.75
C HIS A 420 2.10 14.79 33.90
N ASP A 421 3.22 15.54 34.01
CA ASP A 421 4.45 15.26 33.27
C ASP A 421 5.11 14.00 33.83
N ASP A 422 5.48 13.04 32.98
CA ASP A 422 6.14 11.81 33.40
C ASP A 422 7.55 11.70 32.83
N ILE A 423 8.51 11.29 33.67
CA ILE A 423 9.88 10.97 33.24
C ILE A 423 9.92 9.55 32.81
N VAL A 424 9.88 9.31 31.48
CA VAL A 424 9.91 7.98 30.87
C VAL A 424 11.31 7.48 30.53
N ARG A 425 12.30 8.36 30.56
CA ARG A 425 13.73 8.03 30.40
C ARG A 425 14.59 8.96 31.23
N PHE A 426 15.54 8.41 32.00
CA PHE A 426 16.50 9.19 32.77
C PHE A 426 17.84 8.43 32.77
N GLU A 427 18.85 9.00 32.11
CA GLU A 427 20.21 8.48 32.09
C GLU A 427 21.16 9.57 32.54
N TYR A 428 21.71 9.44 33.76
CA TYR A 428 22.60 10.40 34.35
C TYR A 428 24.02 9.85 34.48
N MET A 429 24.99 10.59 33.97
CA MET A 429 26.40 10.25 34.11
C MET A 429 27.09 11.27 35.02
N LYS A 430 27.41 10.85 36.26
CA LYS A 430 28.23 11.65 37.15
C LYS A 430 29.64 11.77 36.59
N LYS A 431 30.16 13.00 36.46
CA LYS A 431 31.54 13.29 36.04
C LYS A 431 32.35 13.66 37.29
N ASN A 432 33.55 13.07 37.42
CA ASN A 432 34.50 13.49 38.46
C ASN A 432 35.09 14.84 38.06
N ASP A 433 35.32 15.70 39.05
CA ASP A 433 35.97 17.02 38.92
C ASP A 433 35.22 18.04 38.02
N LYS A 434 33.89 17.91 37.90
CA LYS A 434 33.05 18.89 37.22
C LYS A 434 31.87 19.33 38.10
N GLU A 435 31.50 20.60 37.97
CA GLU A 435 30.36 21.17 38.70
C GLU A 435 29.02 20.61 38.19
N ASN A 436 28.92 20.34 36.88
CA ASN A 436 27.71 19.88 36.23
C ASN A 436 27.91 18.54 35.54
N GLY A 437 26.89 17.67 35.58
CA GLY A 437 26.82 16.39 34.87
C GLY A 437 25.62 16.34 33.92
N PRO A 438 25.80 15.91 32.65
CA PRO A 438 24.70 15.78 31.73
C PRO A 438 23.80 14.58 32.07
N ALA A 439 22.50 14.77 31.90
CA ALA A 439 21.50 13.71 31.91
C ALA A 439 20.70 13.74 30.63
N LEU A 440 20.44 12.57 30.07
CA LEU A 440 19.43 12.40 29.04
C LEU A 440 18.09 12.17 29.72
N VAL A 441 17.13 13.06 29.45
CA VAL A 441 15.79 13.02 30.06
C VAL A 441 14.74 12.96 28.96
N GLY A 442 13.89 11.91 29.00
CA GLY A 442 12.68 11.81 28.19
C GLY A 442 11.46 12.13 29.04
N ILE A 443 10.66 13.10 28.61
CA ILE A 443 9.46 13.55 29.32
C ILE A 443 8.25 13.32 28.41
N GLU A 444 7.22 12.66 28.96
CA GLU A 444 5.92 12.46 28.34
C GLU A 444 4.91 13.42 28.96
N LEU A 445 4.12 14.11 28.14
CA LEU A 445 3.14 15.12 28.49
C LEU A 445 1.73 14.60 28.22
N ASP A 446 0.73 15.03 28.98
CA ASP A 446 -0.68 14.69 28.74
C ASP A 446 -1.23 15.39 27.47
N SER A 447 -0.73 16.59 27.20
CA SER A 447 -1.13 17.34 25.99
C SER A 447 0.05 18.12 25.39
N PRO A 448 0.05 18.35 24.05
CA PRO A 448 1.11 19.13 23.40
C PRO A 448 1.20 20.58 23.88
N GLU A 449 0.07 21.14 24.37
CA GLU A 449 -0.02 22.51 24.87
C GLU A 449 0.80 22.71 26.15
N GLU A 450 1.12 21.64 26.88
CA GLU A 450 1.92 21.71 28.12
C GLU A 450 3.41 21.92 27.86
N TYR A 451 3.87 21.71 26.61
CA TYR A 451 5.28 21.82 26.23
C TYR A 451 5.87 23.20 26.52
N ASP A 452 5.18 24.28 26.13
CA ASP A 452 5.66 25.64 26.36
C ASP A 452 5.77 25.95 27.90
N GLY A 453 4.83 25.40 28.69
CA GLY A 453 4.87 25.51 30.14
C GLY A 453 6.11 24.82 30.74
N LEU A 454 6.43 23.62 30.29
CA LEU A 454 7.62 22.86 30.68
C LEU A 454 8.91 23.64 30.34
N ILE A 455 9.03 24.14 29.11
CA ILE A 455 10.18 24.91 28.65
C ILE A 455 10.35 26.20 29.44
N ASN A 456 9.25 26.95 29.71
CA ASN A 456 9.29 28.18 30.50
C ASN A 456 9.76 27.93 31.94
N ARG A 457 9.31 26.84 32.58
CA ARG A 457 9.79 26.46 33.92
C ARG A 457 11.28 26.09 33.91
N MET A 458 11.79 25.43 32.88
CA MET A 458 13.23 25.15 32.71
C MET A 458 14.05 26.46 32.68
N TYR A 459 13.59 27.46 31.94
CA TYR A 459 14.25 28.77 31.88
C TYR A 459 14.12 29.54 33.19
N GLU A 460 12.94 29.57 33.83
CA GLU A 460 12.68 30.27 35.12
C GLU A 460 13.60 29.76 36.21
N TYR A 461 13.85 28.46 36.26
CA TYR A 461 14.73 27.85 37.27
C TYR A 461 16.17 27.67 36.78
N GLU A 462 16.56 28.36 35.70
CA GLU A 462 17.94 28.47 35.18
C GLU A 462 18.60 27.12 34.85
N TYR A 463 17.83 26.12 34.35
CA TYR A 463 18.42 24.86 33.86
C TYR A 463 19.14 25.07 32.53
N ASP A 464 20.37 24.56 32.43
CA ASP A 464 21.11 24.46 31.18
C ASP A 464 20.67 23.18 30.45
N PHE A 465 19.91 23.34 29.35
CA PHE A 465 19.36 22.21 28.60
C PHE A 465 19.48 22.39 27.09
N THR A 466 19.46 21.26 26.41
CA THR A 466 19.38 21.19 24.94
C THR A 466 18.22 20.28 24.56
N VAL A 467 17.30 20.75 23.74
CA VAL A 467 16.22 19.94 23.17
C VAL A 467 16.81 19.05 22.09
N LEU A 468 16.54 17.74 22.16
CA LEU A 468 16.89 16.81 21.12
C LEU A 468 15.72 16.72 20.12
N ASN A 469 15.90 17.27 18.93
CA ASN A 469 14.94 17.19 17.84
C ASN A 469 15.37 16.13 16.82
N ARG A 470 14.51 15.89 15.81
CA ARG A 470 14.75 14.86 14.76
C ARG A 470 16.02 15.09 13.94
N ASP A 471 16.54 16.32 13.90
CA ASP A 471 17.70 16.69 13.10
C ASP A 471 19.02 16.50 13.85
N SER A 472 18.97 16.09 15.13
CA SER A 472 20.19 15.82 15.90
C SER A 472 20.69 14.39 15.62
N ASP A 473 21.99 14.23 15.38
CA ASP A 473 22.62 12.89 15.26
C ASP A 473 22.36 12.00 16.49
N LEU A 474 22.15 12.62 17.65
CA LEU A 474 21.82 11.94 18.91
C LEU A 474 20.42 11.36 18.91
N PHE A 475 19.48 11.94 18.16
CA PHE A 475 18.11 11.46 18.10
C PHE A 475 18.01 10.03 17.52
N GLY A 476 18.84 9.71 16.54
CA GLY A 476 18.92 8.37 15.94
C GLY A 476 19.38 7.26 16.90
N TYR A 477 19.87 7.62 18.10
CA TYR A 477 20.18 6.64 19.17
C TYR A 477 19.00 6.47 20.16
N LEU A 478 17.95 7.25 20.04
CA LEU A 478 16.81 7.26 20.95
C LEU A 478 15.59 6.53 20.39
N VAL A 479 15.46 6.55 19.06
CA VAL A 479 14.29 6.04 18.33
C VAL A 479 14.70 5.07 17.23
#